data_c1f41874505e344986ef52f3f9c94a58
#
_entry.id   c1f41874505e344986ef52f3f9c94a58
#
_cell.length_a   1.000
_cell.length_b   1.000
_cell.length_c   1.000
_cell.angle_alpha   90.00
_cell.angle_beta   90.00
_cell.angle_gamma   90.00
#
_symmetry.space_group_name_H-M   'P 1'
#
loop_
_entity.id
_entity.type
_entity.pdbx_description
1 polymer ?
#
loop_
_entity_poly.entity_id
_entity_poly.type
_entity_poly.pdbx_seq_one_letter_code
_entity_poly.pdbx_strand_id
1 'polypeptide(L)'
;MLVVLKELLEVQEMDMQMLRLIRLKRERMKELKSLATIRNDLLAQCKNKNDEVMEIRSTIRLREIEIQEIQDKIKSSEKKQDSVKKVEEFNALAQEIATAEREKNQLQHRIADDEERLTSDEEVLEKLKLSLETAEKNLKQVTDEVQGALKAINEEGRKIKVDRDEMAKSIPSDVMSIYLRLLNNKHDRVVVPIENRTCSGCHIMVTAQHENMVRRAEKMMFCEHCSRIHYLQEAAVAEEESENKPRRRRKSTALV
;
A
#
# COMPACT_ATOMS: atom_id res chain seq x y z
N MET A 1 -6.17 44.91 3.30
CA MET A 1 -6.50 43.51 3.65
C MET A 1 -6.70 42.63 2.42
N LEU A 2 -7.37 43.08 1.35
CA LEU A 2 -7.60 42.32 0.11
C LEU A 2 -6.27 41.83 -0.57
N VAL A 3 -5.22 42.66 -0.59
CA VAL A 3 -3.93 42.31 -1.18
C VAL A 3 -3.30 41.12 -0.43
N VAL A 4 -3.26 41.15 0.91
CA VAL A 4 -2.72 40.06 1.75
C VAL A 4 -3.55 38.80 1.57
N LEU A 5 -4.84 38.89 1.34
CA LEU A 5 -5.71 37.74 1.11
C LEU A 5 -5.46 37.09 -0.27
N LYS A 6 -5.19 37.88 -1.31
CA LYS A 6 -4.79 37.38 -2.65
C LYS A 6 -3.46 36.63 -2.56
N GLU A 7 -2.44 37.23 -1.95
CA GLU A 7 -1.14 36.59 -1.72
C GLU A 7 -1.27 35.28 -0.90
N LEU A 8 -2.14 35.28 0.11
CA LEU A 8 -2.41 34.10 0.92
C LEU A 8 -3.11 32.98 0.14
N LEU A 9 -3.99 33.34 -0.82
CA LEU A 9 -4.61 32.36 -1.72
C LEU A 9 -3.59 31.74 -2.67
N GLU A 10 -2.65 32.51 -3.21
CA GLU A 10 -1.58 31.99 -4.07
C GLU A 10 -0.66 31.03 -3.30
N VAL A 11 -0.25 31.41 -2.08
CA VAL A 11 0.51 30.53 -1.18
C VAL A 11 -0.28 29.25 -0.88
N GLN A 12 -1.59 29.36 -0.64
CA GLN A 12 -2.44 28.19 -0.43
C GLN A 12 -2.47 27.26 -1.63
N GLU A 13 -2.55 27.75 -2.86
CA GLU A 13 -2.54 26.89 -4.03
C GLU A 13 -1.22 26.08 -4.14
N MET A 14 -0.09 26.73 -3.84
CA MET A 14 1.22 26.05 -3.76
C MET A 14 1.26 25.00 -2.63
N ASP A 15 0.72 25.33 -1.45
CA ASP A 15 0.62 24.40 -0.33
C ASP A 15 -0.30 23.20 -0.68
N MET A 16 -1.40 23.44 -1.41
CA MET A 16 -2.26 22.35 -1.89
C MET A 16 -1.55 21.45 -2.92
N GLN A 17 -0.74 22.02 -3.81
CA GLN A 17 0.09 21.24 -4.74
C GLN A 17 1.10 20.40 -3.97
N MET A 18 1.81 20.97 -2.99
CA MET A 18 2.74 20.20 -2.13
C MET A 18 2.03 19.06 -1.37
N LEU A 19 0.85 19.30 -0.82
CA LEU A 19 0.06 18.26 -0.14
C LEU A 19 -0.36 17.14 -1.10
N ARG A 20 -0.71 17.44 -2.36
CA ARG A 20 -0.99 16.44 -3.40
C ARG A 20 0.25 15.60 -3.70
N LEU A 21 1.42 16.23 -3.87
CA LEU A 21 2.68 15.52 -4.08
C LEU A 21 3.05 14.61 -2.90
N ILE A 22 2.85 15.07 -1.67
CA ILE A 22 3.08 14.27 -0.46
C ILE A 22 2.14 13.06 -0.41
N ARG A 23 0.85 13.23 -0.76
CA ARG A 23 -0.12 12.12 -0.82
C ARG A 23 0.29 11.11 -1.89
N LEU A 24 0.61 11.57 -3.09
CA LEU A 24 1.09 10.72 -4.19
C LEU A 24 2.35 9.93 -3.79
N LYS A 25 3.32 10.60 -3.17
CA LYS A 25 4.52 9.94 -2.64
C LYS A 25 4.18 8.83 -1.64
N ARG A 26 3.26 9.09 -0.71
CA ARG A 26 2.82 8.10 0.29
C ARG A 26 2.12 6.90 -0.36
N GLU A 27 1.28 7.13 -1.35
CA GLU A 27 0.58 6.08 -2.11
C GLU A 27 1.58 5.17 -2.84
N ARG A 28 2.56 5.75 -3.55
CA ARG A 28 3.61 4.98 -4.23
C ARG A 28 4.47 4.17 -3.27
N MET A 29 4.84 4.75 -2.13
CA MET A 29 5.57 4.02 -1.08
C MET A 29 4.74 2.89 -0.46
N LYS A 30 3.44 3.10 -0.29
CA LYS A 30 2.52 2.06 0.21
C LYS A 30 2.39 0.91 -0.78
N GLU A 31 2.31 1.21 -2.07
CA GLU A 31 2.28 0.21 -3.16
C GLU A 31 3.53 -0.68 -3.12
N LEU A 32 4.73 -0.09 -3.08
CA LEU A 32 5.97 -0.85 -2.93
C LEU A 32 6.00 -1.72 -1.69
N LYS A 33 5.54 -1.19 -0.56
CA LYS A 33 5.49 -1.96 0.69
C LYS A 33 4.56 -3.16 0.58
N SER A 34 3.39 -3.00 -0.06
CA SER A 34 2.44 -4.11 -0.24
C SER A 34 3.01 -5.21 -1.14
N LEU A 35 3.68 -4.85 -2.25
CA LEU A 35 4.34 -5.80 -3.13
C LEU A 35 5.50 -6.55 -2.44
N ALA A 36 6.29 -5.83 -1.65
CA ALA A 36 7.35 -6.44 -0.86
C ALA A 36 6.80 -7.43 0.19
N THR A 37 5.65 -7.13 0.80
CA THR A 37 4.98 -8.05 1.73
C THR A 37 4.53 -9.32 1.00
N ILE A 38 3.86 -9.19 -0.15
CA ILE A 38 3.42 -10.34 -0.96
C ILE A 38 4.60 -11.23 -1.36
N ARG A 39 5.71 -10.61 -1.82
CA ARG A 39 6.92 -11.38 -2.16
C ARG A 39 7.50 -12.12 -0.95
N ASN A 40 7.53 -11.49 0.22
CA ASN A 40 8.03 -12.12 1.43
C ASN A 40 7.13 -13.28 1.89
N ASP A 41 5.82 -13.14 1.77
CA ASP A 41 4.85 -14.20 2.09
C ASP A 41 5.01 -15.40 1.13
N LEU A 42 5.17 -15.15 -0.17
CA LEU A 42 5.46 -16.20 -1.15
C LEU A 42 6.80 -16.91 -0.87
N LEU A 43 7.83 -16.16 -0.49
CA LEU A 43 9.11 -16.72 -0.11
C LEU A 43 9.01 -17.65 1.11
N ALA A 44 8.25 -17.23 2.13
CA ALA A 44 7.99 -18.04 3.32
C ALA A 44 7.21 -19.32 2.96
N GLN A 45 6.18 -19.21 2.12
CA GLN A 45 5.43 -20.38 1.63
C GLN A 45 6.30 -21.36 0.84
N CYS A 46 7.15 -20.86 -0.08
CA CYS A 46 8.11 -21.68 -0.82
C CYS A 46 9.06 -22.42 0.12
N LYS A 47 9.59 -21.73 1.14
CA LYS A 47 10.48 -22.33 2.11
C LYS A 47 9.79 -23.44 2.90
N ASN A 48 8.62 -23.14 3.48
CA ASN A 48 7.87 -24.11 4.26
C ASN A 48 7.52 -25.36 3.42
N LYS A 49 7.06 -25.14 2.16
CA LYS A 49 6.71 -26.26 1.28
C LYS A 49 7.92 -27.08 0.86
N ASN A 50 9.07 -26.43 0.66
CA ASN A 50 10.32 -27.13 0.39
C ASN A 50 10.76 -27.98 1.60
N ASP A 51 10.60 -27.47 2.82
CA ASP A 51 10.94 -28.22 4.03
C ASP A 51 10.01 -29.44 4.19
N GLU A 52 8.71 -29.31 3.91
CA GLU A 52 7.75 -30.43 3.87
C GLU A 52 8.16 -31.50 2.83
N VAL A 53 8.51 -31.10 1.62
CA VAL A 53 8.99 -32.00 0.57
C VAL A 53 10.25 -32.75 1.02
N MET A 54 11.18 -32.05 1.65
CA MET A 54 12.42 -32.68 2.17
C MET A 54 12.12 -33.67 3.30
N GLU A 55 11.16 -33.38 4.17
CA GLU A 55 10.74 -34.29 5.24
C GLU A 55 10.11 -35.58 4.68
N ILE A 56 9.20 -35.46 3.70
CA ILE A 56 8.58 -36.63 3.05
C ILE A 56 9.65 -37.49 2.38
N ARG A 57 10.57 -36.87 1.62
CA ARG A 57 11.68 -37.61 1.00
C ARG A 57 12.55 -38.35 2.02
N SER A 58 12.84 -37.73 3.15
CA SER A 58 13.61 -38.38 4.22
C SER A 58 12.84 -39.55 4.84
N THR A 59 11.53 -39.42 5.01
CA THR A 59 10.64 -40.47 5.55
C THR A 59 10.57 -41.67 4.61
N ILE A 60 10.41 -41.45 3.31
CA ILE A 60 10.43 -42.50 2.28
C ILE A 60 11.75 -43.26 2.39
N ARG A 61 12.89 -42.57 2.41
CA ARG A 61 14.20 -43.18 2.47
C ARG A 61 14.41 -44.02 3.74
N LEU A 62 13.92 -43.56 4.88
CA LEU A 62 13.99 -44.36 6.13
C LEU A 62 13.17 -45.63 6.01
N ARG A 63 11.94 -45.57 5.47
CA ARG A 63 11.09 -46.74 5.25
C ARG A 63 11.69 -47.75 4.23
N GLU A 64 12.38 -47.26 3.20
CA GLU A 64 13.10 -48.09 2.26
C GLU A 64 14.22 -48.92 2.96
N ILE A 65 14.95 -48.28 3.90
CA ILE A 65 15.97 -48.94 4.72
C ILE A 65 15.29 -50.00 5.61
N GLU A 66 14.19 -49.68 6.28
CA GLU A 66 13.43 -50.63 7.11
C GLU A 66 12.95 -51.84 6.28
N ILE A 67 12.47 -51.63 5.07
CA ILE A 67 12.09 -52.71 4.16
C ILE A 67 13.28 -53.62 3.83
N GLN A 68 14.44 -53.02 3.59
CA GLN A 68 15.67 -53.79 3.31
C GLN A 68 16.07 -54.67 4.51
N GLU A 69 16.00 -54.13 5.72
CA GLU A 69 16.27 -54.86 6.95
C GLU A 69 15.28 -56.04 7.14
N ILE A 70 13.97 -55.80 6.89
CA ILE A 70 12.96 -56.86 6.95
C ILE A 70 13.20 -57.93 5.89
N GLN A 71 13.60 -57.55 4.67
CA GLN A 71 13.95 -58.51 3.61
C GLN A 71 15.13 -59.38 3.98
N ASP A 72 16.16 -58.81 4.59
CA ASP A 72 17.33 -59.56 5.02
C ASP A 72 16.99 -60.47 6.21
N LYS A 73 16.08 -60.06 7.10
CA LYS A 73 15.52 -60.91 8.17
C LYS A 73 14.73 -62.10 7.57
N ILE A 74 13.87 -61.88 6.61
CA ILE A 74 13.10 -62.91 5.91
C ILE A 74 14.07 -63.93 5.30
N LYS A 75 15.06 -63.49 4.50
CA LYS A 75 16.06 -64.35 3.88
C LYS A 75 16.85 -65.21 4.90
N SER A 76 17.15 -64.62 6.07
CA SER A 76 17.82 -65.32 7.16
C SER A 76 16.94 -66.40 7.79
N SER A 77 15.64 -66.08 8.00
CA SER A 77 14.67 -67.01 8.57
C SER A 77 14.34 -68.17 7.59
N GLU A 78 14.24 -67.88 6.29
CA GLU A 78 14.09 -68.89 5.24
C GLU A 78 15.26 -69.89 5.24
N LYS A 79 16.51 -69.39 5.27
CA LYS A 79 17.70 -70.25 5.35
C LYS A 79 17.73 -71.13 6.60
N LYS A 80 17.25 -70.61 7.73
CA LYS A 80 17.13 -71.43 8.97
C LYS A 80 16.05 -72.48 8.83
N GLN A 81 14.88 -72.10 8.23
CA GLN A 81 13.79 -73.03 8.00
C GLN A 81 14.18 -74.24 7.15
N ASP A 82 15.01 -74.04 6.11
CA ASP A 82 15.53 -75.10 5.26
C ASP A 82 16.43 -76.11 6.03
N SER A 83 17.03 -75.65 7.13
CA SER A 83 17.97 -76.50 7.93
C SER A 83 17.30 -77.18 9.12
N VAL A 84 16.08 -76.83 9.49
CA VAL A 84 15.37 -77.39 10.67
C VAL A 84 14.72 -78.72 10.37
N LYS A 85 14.88 -79.69 11.33
CA LYS A 85 14.29 -81.04 11.24
C LYS A 85 13.03 -81.21 12.09
N LYS A 86 12.72 -80.30 13.00
CA LYS A 86 11.54 -80.34 13.89
C LYS A 86 10.36 -79.55 13.33
N VAL A 87 9.22 -80.21 13.28
CA VAL A 87 7.98 -79.58 12.74
C VAL A 87 7.53 -78.33 13.52
N GLU A 88 7.72 -78.30 14.83
CA GLU A 88 7.35 -77.15 15.68
C GLU A 88 8.21 -75.93 15.37
N GLU A 89 9.54 -76.08 15.22
CA GLU A 89 10.48 -75.04 14.88
C GLU A 89 10.25 -74.54 13.44
N PHE A 90 9.91 -75.42 12.50
CA PHE A 90 9.53 -75.06 11.14
C PHE A 90 8.26 -74.18 11.10
N ASN A 91 7.21 -74.57 11.85
CA ASN A 91 5.98 -73.80 11.92
C ASN A 91 6.19 -72.42 12.58
N ALA A 92 7.04 -72.32 13.60
CA ALA A 92 7.35 -71.03 14.24
C ALA A 92 8.08 -70.10 13.28
N LEU A 93 9.07 -70.57 12.51
CA LEU A 93 9.76 -69.81 11.48
C LEU A 93 8.82 -69.39 10.34
N ALA A 94 7.89 -70.23 9.92
CA ALA A 94 6.88 -69.91 8.91
C ALA A 94 5.95 -68.77 9.37
N GLN A 95 5.56 -68.76 10.65
CA GLN A 95 4.77 -67.64 11.22
C GLN A 95 5.59 -66.34 11.29
N GLU A 96 6.88 -66.44 11.66
CA GLU A 96 7.78 -65.27 11.71
C GLU A 96 7.95 -64.66 10.30
N ILE A 97 8.20 -65.47 9.28
CA ILE A 97 8.29 -65.03 7.88
C ILE A 97 6.99 -64.37 7.42
N ALA A 98 5.84 -65.04 7.65
CA ALA A 98 4.55 -64.48 7.26
C ALA A 98 4.22 -63.13 7.95
N THR A 99 4.67 -62.95 9.19
CA THR A 99 4.50 -61.66 9.89
C THR A 99 5.42 -60.60 9.29
N ALA A 100 6.67 -60.91 9.05
CA ALA A 100 7.63 -59.99 8.42
C ALA A 100 7.21 -59.59 6.99
N GLU A 101 6.62 -60.53 6.21
CA GLU A 101 6.05 -60.20 4.89
C GLU A 101 4.87 -59.23 4.98
N ARG A 102 4.00 -59.39 5.96
CA ARG A 102 2.90 -58.45 6.19
C ARG A 102 3.41 -57.05 6.56
N GLU A 103 4.38 -56.96 7.45
CA GLU A 103 5.04 -55.70 7.83
C GLU A 103 5.68 -55.03 6.61
N LYS A 104 6.43 -55.78 5.79
CA LYS A 104 7.00 -55.28 4.54
C LYS A 104 5.95 -54.70 3.61
N ASN A 105 4.86 -55.45 3.37
CA ASN A 105 3.76 -55.00 2.51
C ASN A 105 3.07 -53.73 3.05
N GLN A 106 2.88 -53.62 4.36
CA GLN A 106 2.35 -52.40 4.97
C GLN A 106 3.26 -51.20 4.76
N LEU A 107 4.56 -51.37 4.90
CA LEU A 107 5.54 -50.30 4.65
C LEU A 107 5.56 -49.91 3.17
N GLN A 108 5.46 -50.89 2.25
CA GLN A 108 5.36 -50.59 0.82
C GLN A 108 4.14 -49.75 0.46
N HIS A 109 2.98 -50.07 1.05
CA HIS A 109 1.75 -49.23 0.86
C HIS A 109 1.97 -47.81 1.39
N ARG A 110 2.57 -47.67 2.56
CA ARG A 110 2.86 -46.32 3.12
C ARG A 110 3.84 -45.53 2.26
N ILE A 111 4.82 -46.19 1.65
CA ILE A 111 5.74 -45.54 0.70
C ILE A 111 4.98 -45.07 -0.53
N ALA A 112 4.09 -45.88 -1.09
CA ALA A 112 3.30 -45.49 -2.25
C ALA A 112 2.40 -44.26 -1.97
N ASP A 113 1.76 -44.24 -0.78
CA ASP A 113 0.99 -43.09 -0.34
C ASP A 113 1.86 -41.83 -0.18
N ASP A 114 3.07 -41.97 0.39
CA ASP A 114 4.00 -40.85 0.55
C ASP A 114 4.58 -40.39 -0.80
N GLU A 115 4.81 -41.26 -1.76
CA GLU A 115 5.26 -40.93 -3.12
C GLU A 115 4.18 -40.12 -3.89
N GLU A 116 2.91 -40.53 -3.78
CA GLU A 116 1.80 -39.77 -4.37
C GLU A 116 1.71 -38.37 -3.76
N ARG A 117 1.81 -38.28 -2.44
CA ARG A 117 1.83 -37.00 -1.72
C ARG A 117 3.06 -36.16 -2.12
N LEU A 118 4.22 -36.75 -2.23
CA LEU A 118 5.45 -36.08 -2.66
C LEU A 118 5.29 -35.47 -4.03
N THR A 119 4.74 -36.22 -5.00
CA THR A 119 4.50 -35.72 -6.36
C THR A 119 3.57 -34.51 -6.36
N SER A 120 2.46 -34.56 -5.62
CA SER A 120 1.54 -33.45 -5.49
C SER A 120 2.20 -32.22 -4.84
N ASP A 121 2.99 -32.42 -3.80
CA ASP A 121 3.66 -31.34 -3.07
C ASP A 121 4.79 -30.69 -3.91
N GLU A 122 5.48 -31.46 -4.74
CA GLU A 122 6.47 -30.96 -5.70
C GLU A 122 5.81 -30.10 -6.79
N GLU A 123 4.64 -30.48 -7.31
CA GLU A 123 3.89 -29.64 -8.25
C GLU A 123 3.48 -28.31 -7.63
N VAL A 124 3.02 -28.33 -6.37
CA VAL A 124 2.67 -27.10 -5.64
C VAL A 124 3.89 -26.22 -5.43
N LEU A 125 5.01 -26.82 -5.04
CA LEU A 125 6.28 -26.11 -4.84
C LEU A 125 6.76 -25.43 -6.14
N GLU A 126 6.64 -26.11 -7.27
CA GLU A 126 7.01 -25.53 -8.58
C GLU A 126 6.12 -24.34 -8.96
N LYS A 127 4.81 -24.45 -8.75
CA LYS A 127 3.86 -23.31 -8.94
C LYS A 127 4.19 -22.14 -8.02
N LEU A 128 4.54 -22.39 -6.76
CA LEU A 128 4.95 -21.35 -5.81
C LEU A 128 6.25 -20.67 -6.24
N LYS A 129 7.23 -21.41 -6.73
CA LYS A 129 8.49 -20.85 -7.25
C LYS A 129 8.25 -19.95 -8.45
N LEU A 130 7.41 -20.36 -9.39
CA LEU A 130 7.05 -19.55 -10.56
C LEU A 130 6.33 -18.26 -10.14
N SER A 131 5.42 -18.35 -9.16
CA SER A 131 4.73 -17.20 -8.61
C SER A 131 5.68 -16.24 -7.90
N LEU A 132 6.67 -16.76 -7.16
CA LEU A 132 7.71 -15.97 -6.51
C LEU A 132 8.58 -15.24 -7.56
N GLU A 133 9.02 -15.92 -8.59
CA GLU A 133 9.82 -15.32 -9.67
C GLU A 133 9.08 -14.17 -10.37
N THR A 134 7.79 -14.37 -10.67
CA THR A 134 6.94 -13.30 -11.25
C THR A 134 6.76 -12.14 -10.29
N ALA A 135 6.54 -12.40 -9.01
CA ALA A 135 6.43 -11.36 -7.98
C ALA A 135 7.74 -10.56 -7.82
N GLU A 136 8.90 -11.22 -7.90
CA GLU A 136 10.22 -10.56 -7.85
C GLU A 136 10.48 -9.68 -9.07
N LYS A 137 10.14 -10.15 -10.28
CA LYS A 137 10.24 -9.35 -11.51
C LYS A 137 9.36 -8.11 -11.44
N ASN A 138 8.09 -8.29 -11.03
CA ASN A 138 7.15 -7.18 -10.86
C ASN A 138 7.62 -6.18 -9.79
N LEU A 139 8.10 -6.67 -8.64
CA LEU A 139 8.62 -5.81 -7.58
C LEU A 139 9.80 -4.97 -8.07
N LYS A 140 10.73 -5.56 -8.83
CA LYS A 140 11.87 -4.85 -9.40
C LYS A 140 11.40 -3.76 -10.36
N GLN A 141 10.52 -4.10 -11.31
CA GLN A 141 10.00 -3.13 -12.29
C GLN A 141 9.29 -1.96 -11.59
N VAL A 142 8.36 -2.24 -10.68
CA VAL A 142 7.64 -1.20 -9.93
C VAL A 142 8.58 -0.37 -9.05
N THR A 143 9.64 -0.99 -8.51
CA THR A 143 10.66 -0.26 -7.73
C THR A 143 11.38 0.78 -8.60
N ASP A 144 11.79 0.41 -9.80
CA ASP A 144 12.48 1.30 -10.73
C ASP A 144 11.55 2.46 -11.18
N GLU A 145 10.30 2.16 -11.50
CA GLU A 145 9.27 3.15 -11.86
C GLU A 145 8.98 4.13 -10.71
N VAL A 146 8.78 3.61 -9.51
CA VAL A 146 8.50 4.43 -8.32
C VAL A 146 9.71 5.28 -7.94
N GLN A 147 10.94 4.77 -8.05
CA GLN A 147 12.14 5.58 -7.81
C GLN A 147 12.25 6.75 -8.79
N GLY A 148 11.94 6.54 -10.07
CA GLY A 148 11.86 7.60 -11.07
C GLY A 148 10.80 8.64 -10.72
N ALA A 149 9.59 8.20 -10.40
CA ALA A 149 8.50 9.07 -9.98
C ALA A 149 8.83 9.87 -8.70
N LEU A 150 9.46 9.23 -7.70
CA LEU A 150 9.87 9.91 -6.46
C LEU A 150 10.92 11.00 -6.69
N LYS A 151 11.85 10.80 -7.63
CA LYS A 151 12.80 11.85 -8.01
C LYS A 151 12.08 13.05 -8.62
N ALA A 152 11.19 12.83 -9.59
CA ALA A 152 10.39 13.88 -10.19
C ALA A 152 9.52 14.64 -9.17
N ILE A 153 8.81 13.92 -8.30
CA ILE A 153 8.00 14.50 -7.22
C ILE A 153 8.86 15.35 -6.27
N ASN A 154 10.05 14.89 -5.90
CA ASN A 154 10.93 15.63 -5.01
C ASN A 154 11.50 16.90 -5.68
N GLU A 155 11.80 16.85 -6.98
CA GLU A 155 12.28 18.01 -7.75
C GLU A 155 11.18 19.06 -7.90
N GLU A 156 9.98 18.64 -8.28
CA GLU A 156 8.80 19.51 -8.39
C GLU A 156 8.47 20.14 -7.02
N GLY A 157 8.43 19.31 -5.96
CA GLY A 157 8.18 19.80 -4.61
C GLY A 157 9.23 20.81 -4.10
N ARG A 158 10.48 20.67 -4.52
CA ARG A 158 11.53 21.66 -4.18
C ARG A 158 11.29 22.99 -4.89
N LYS A 159 10.92 22.98 -6.18
CA LYS A 159 10.62 24.21 -6.93
C LYS A 159 9.44 24.95 -6.30
N ILE A 160 8.31 24.25 -6.11
CA ILE A 160 7.12 24.82 -5.48
C ILE A 160 7.43 25.40 -4.10
N LYS A 161 8.29 24.70 -3.31
CA LYS A 161 8.67 25.18 -1.98
C LYS A 161 9.48 26.48 -2.05
N VAL A 162 10.39 26.63 -3.00
CA VAL A 162 11.17 27.87 -3.18
C VAL A 162 10.25 29.02 -3.54
N ASP A 163 9.40 28.86 -4.55
CA ASP A 163 8.45 29.87 -5.01
C ASP A 163 7.47 30.26 -3.87
N ARG A 164 6.97 29.27 -3.15
CA ARG A 164 6.09 29.47 -1.99
C ARG A 164 6.78 30.25 -0.87
N ASP A 165 8.04 29.93 -0.56
CA ASP A 165 8.79 30.60 0.51
C ASP A 165 9.16 32.05 0.11
N GLU A 166 9.32 32.35 -1.17
CA GLU A 166 9.50 33.72 -1.68
C GLU A 166 8.21 34.53 -1.52
N MET A 167 7.07 33.99 -1.95
CA MET A 167 5.78 34.66 -1.81
C MET A 167 5.36 34.84 -0.35
N ALA A 168 5.69 33.89 0.52
CA ALA A 168 5.39 33.97 1.94
C ALA A 168 6.08 35.17 2.64
N LYS A 169 7.17 35.70 2.08
CA LYS A 169 7.87 36.87 2.65
C LYS A 169 7.08 38.18 2.55
N SER A 170 6.15 38.29 1.58
CA SER A 170 5.29 39.47 1.42
C SER A 170 4.16 39.52 2.44
N ILE A 171 3.82 38.36 3.06
CA ILE A 171 2.69 38.24 3.98
C ILE A 171 3.14 38.55 5.42
N PRO A 172 2.36 39.35 6.18
CA PRO A 172 2.66 39.63 7.58
C PRO A 172 2.78 38.36 8.43
N SER A 173 3.78 38.32 9.31
CA SER A 173 4.14 37.14 10.12
C SER A 173 2.96 36.61 10.96
N ASP A 174 2.12 37.48 11.48
CA ASP A 174 0.97 37.14 12.31
C ASP A 174 -0.08 36.37 11.50
N VAL A 175 -0.35 36.82 10.27
CA VAL A 175 -1.27 36.17 9.33
C VAL A 175 -0.75 34.81 8.93
N MET A 176 0.54 34.73 8.57
CA MET A 176 1.18 33.50 8.16
C MET A 176 1.20 32.47 9.30
N SER A 177 1.43 32.89 10.54
CA SER A 177 1.42 31.98 11.70
C SER A 177 0.06 31.34 11.93
N ILE A 178 -1.00 32.13 11.80
CA ILE A 178 -2.39 31.64 11.90
C ILE A 178 -2.69 30.67 10.76
N TYR A 179 -2.33 31.05 9.53
CA TYR A 179 -2.51 30.20 8.34
C TYR A 179 -1.83 28.84 8.48
N LEU A 180 -0.54 28.82 8.85
CA LEU A 180 0.23 27.57 9.03
C LEU A 180 -0.34 26.68 10.11
N ARG A 181 -0.79 27.26 11.25
CA ARG A 181 -1.46 26.50 12.31
C ARG A 181 -2.73 25.82 11.81
N LEU A 182 -3.53 26.54 11.02
CA LEU A 182 -4.77 25.99 10.45
C LEU A 182 -4.48 24.93 9.38
N LEU A 183 -3.48 25.16 8.51
CA LEU A 183 -3.06 24.21 7.48
C LEU A 183 -2.58 22.88 8.09
N ASN A 184 -1.77 22.96 9.14
CA ASN A 184 -1.29 21.77 9.85
C ASN A 184 -2.40 20.96 10.52
N ASN A 185 -3.47 21.63 10.97
CA ASN A 185 -4.59 20.95 11.61
C ASN A 185 -5.61 20.38 10.61
N LYS A 186 -5.79 21.04 9.47
CA LYS A 186 -6.84 20.65 8.51
C LYS A 186 -6.30 19.78 7.37
N HIS A 187 -5.02 19.91 7.02
CA HIS A 187 -4.40 19.26 5.86
C HIS A 187 -5.17 19.45 4.55
N ASP A 188 -5.84 20.60 4.45
CA ASP A 188 -6.73 20.99 3.36
C ASP A 188 -6.81 22.52 3.29
N ARG A 189 -7.57 23.06 2.33
CA ARG A 189 -7.76 24.51 2.14
C ARG A 189 -8.17 25.20 3.44
N VAL A 190 -7.46 26.25 3.78
CA VAL A 190 -7.66 27.07 4.99
C VAL A 190 -8.41 28.35 4.65
N VAL A 191 -8.09 28.96 3.51
CA VAL A 191 -8.78 30.13 2.98
C VAL A 191 -9.85 29.64 2.01
N VAL A 192 -11.12 29.88 2.32
CA VAL A 192 -12.26 29.32 1.59
C VAL A 192 -13.30 30.40 1.28
N PRO A 193 -13.98 30.32 0.12
CA PRO A 193 -15.03 31.25 -0.20
C PRO A 193 -16.28 30.99 0.65
N ILE A 194 -17.10 32.05 0.78
CA ILE A 194 -18.50 31.93 1.18
C ILE A 194 -19.33 31.88 -0.09
N GLU A 195 -20.09 30.82 -0.27
CA GLU A 195 -20.99 30.58 -1.39
C GLU A 195 -22.41 30.41 -0.86
N ASN A 196 -23.36 31.19 -1.34
CA ASN A 196 -24.76 31.13 -0.90
C ASN A 196 -24.90 31.15 0.63
N ARG A 197 -24.16 32.02 1.31
CA ARG A 197 -24.12 32.13 2.79
C ARG A 197 -23.66 30.82 3.48
N THR A 198 -22.89 29.99 2.80
CA THR A 198 -22.37 28.74 3.32
C THR A 198 -20.85 28.76 3.24
N CYS A 199 -20.18 28.30 4.29
CA CYS A 199 -18.73 28.10 4.29
C CYS A 199 -18.34 26.92 3.39
N SER A 200 -17.59 27.16 2.31
CA SER A 200 -17.17 26.07 1.39
C SER A 200 -16.23 25.03 2.02
N GLY A 201 -15.77 25.26 3.26
CA GLY A 201 -14.88 24.33 3.95
C GLY A 201 -15.55 23.37 4.93
N CYS A 202 -16.67 23.76 5.57
CA CYS A 202 -17.43 22.90 6.49
C CYS A 202 -18.90 22.76 6.10
N HIS A 203 -19.34 23.44 5.07
CA HIS A 203 -20.70 23.42 4.51
C HIS A 203 -21.79 23.85 5.49
N ILE A 204 -21.44 24.64 6.51
CA ILE A 204 -22.39 25.21 7.48
C ILE A 204 -22.73 26.66 7.07
N MET A 205 -23.99 27.02 7.21
CA MET A 205 -24.48 28.39 6.92
C MET A 205 -23.86 29.38 7.90
N VAL A 206 -23.47 30.53 7.37
CA VAL A 206 -22.98 31.67 8.14
C VAL A 206 -24.08 32.76 8.25
N THR A 207 -23.98 33.58 9.27
CA THR A 207 -24.94 34.67 9.47
C THR A 207 -24.81 35.76 8.39
N ALA A 208 -25.90 36.45 8.06
CA ALA A 208 -25.86 37.59 7.11
C ALA A 208 -24.90 38.69 7.59
N GLN A 209 -24.79 38.87 8.91
CA GLN A 209 -23.87 39.84 9.49
C GLN A 209 -22.41 39.43 9.22
N HIS A 210 -22.07 38.13 9.36
CA HIS A 210 -20.74 37.63 9.07
C HIS A 210 -20.38 37.80 7.59
N GLU A 211 -21.28 37.46 6.67
CA GLU A 211 -21.10 37.69 5.22
C GLU A 211 -20.85 39.19 4.91
N ASN A 212 -21.61 40.10 5.51
CA ASN A 212 -21.42 41.53 5.32
C ASN A 212 -20.05 42.00 5.87
N MET A 213 -19.56 41.45 6.98
CA MET A 213 -18.23 41.76 7.49
C MET A 213 -17.11 41.24 6.57
N VAL A 214 -17.27 40.06 5.98
CA VAL A 214 -16.33 39.53 4.98
C VAL A 214 -16.34 40.39 3.72
N ARG A 215 -17.53 40.90 3.29
CA ARG A 215 -17.68 41.79 2.13
C ARG A 215 -16.96 43.12 2.32
N ARG A 216 -16.94 43.66 3.53
CA ARG A 216 -16.20 44.92 3.83
C ARG A 216 -14.68 44.73 3.78
N ALA A 217 -14.19 43.51 3.96
CA ALA A 217 -12.77 43.15 3.92
C ALA A 217 -11.83 44.03 4.79
N GLU A 218 -12.36 44.61 5.85
CA GLU A 218 -11.59 45.44 6.79
C GLU A 218 -10.67 44.58 7.66
N LYS A 219 -11.18 43.41 8.06
CA LYS A 219 -10.49 42.44 8.92
C LYS A 219 -10.59 41.04 8.33
N MET A 220 -9.62 40.17 8.69
CA MET A 220 -9.74 38.73 8.41
C MET A 220 -10.87 38.15 9.24
N MET A 221 -11.78 37.47 8.57
CA MET A 221 -12.92 36.82 9.20
C MET A 221 -12.75 35.32 9.18
N PHE A 222 -13.04 34.68 10.31
CA PHE A 222 -12.90 33.25 10.51
C PHE A 222 -14.27 32.61 10.63
N CYS A 223 -14.42 31.40 10.07
CA CYS A 223 -15.62 30.60 10.28
C CYS A 223 -15.79 30.25 11.77
N GLU A 224 -16.96 30.52 12.35
CA GLU A 224 -17.26 30.21 13.75
C GLU A 224 -17.26 28.69 14.04
N HIS A 225 -17.50 27.86 13.02
CA HIS A 225 -17.59 26.40 13.15
C HIS A 225 -16.27 25.68 12.87
N CYS A 226 -15.52 26.09 11.85
CA CYS A 226 -14.32 25.36 11.44
C CYS A 226 -13.03 26.20 11.48
N SER A 227 -13.13 27.48 11.85
CA SER A 227 -12.02 28.44 11.96
C SER A 227 -11.25 28.70 10.67
N ARG A 228 -11.76 28.30 9.51
CA ARG A 228 -11.16 28.66 8.21
C ARG A 228 -11.34 30.16 7.93
N ILE A 229 -10.43 30.73 7.18
CA ILE A 229 -10.46 32.12 6.77
C ILE A 229 -11.45 32.27 5.61
N HIS A 230 -12.38 33.24 5.71
CA HIS A 230 -13.39 33.48 4.70
C HIS A 230 -13.01 34.62 3.75
N TYR A 231 -13.38 34.45 2.46
CA TYR A 231 -13.36 35.51 1.47
C TYR A 231 -14.63 35.44 0.58
N LEU A 232 -14.89 36.49 -0.15
CA LEU A 232 -15.98 36.55 -1.15
C LEU A 232 -15.38 36.62 -2.55
N GLN A 233 -15.80 35.72 -3.41
CA GLN A 233 -15.28 35.59 -4.78
C GLN A 233 -15.69 36.78 -5.67
N GLU A 234 -16.84 37.41 -5.40
CA GLU A 234 -17.35 38.58 -6.15
C GLU A 234 -16.47 39.82 -6.02
N ALA A 235 -15.72 39.97 -4.92
CA ALA A 235 -14.82 41.11 -4.73
C ALA A 235 -13.58 41.07 -5.64
N ALA A 236 -13.18 39.90 -6.14
CA ALA A 236 -12.05 39.74 -7.05
C ALA A 236 -12.44 40.06 -8.52
N VAL A 237 -13.69 39.79 -8.91
CA VAL A 237 -14.19 39.99 -10.29
C VAL A 237 -14.61 41.46 -10.55
N ALA A 238 -15.06 42.14 -9.52
CA ALA A 238 -15.56 43.54 -9.66
C ALA A 238 -14.44 44.56 -9.95
N GLU A 239 -13.19 44.30 -9.58
CA GLU A 239 -12.06 45.20 -9.89
C GLU A 239 -11.60 45.08 -11.34
N GLU A 240 -11.63 43.90 -11.94
CA GLU A 240 -11.27 43.69 -13.36
C GLU A 240 -12.31 44.31 -14.32
N GLU A 241 -13.60 44.34 -13.95
CA GLU A 241 -14.64 44.99 -14.75
C GLU A 241 -14.65 46.54 -14.61
N SER A 242 -14.12 47.10 -13.53
CA SER A 242 -14.10 48.56 -13.32
C SER A 242 -12.98 49.26 -14.11
N GLU A 243 -11.86 48.58 -14.41
CA GLU A 243 -10.78 49.13 -15.22
C GLU A 243 -11.09 49.17 -16.72
N ASN A 244 -12.08 48.41 -17.18
CA ASN A 244 -12.39 48.24 -18.62
C ASN A 244 -13.63 48.97 -19.10
N LYS A 245 -14.26 49.88 -18.33
CA LYS A 245 -15.37 50.67 -18.81
C LYS A 245 -14.89 51.94 -19.51
N PRO A 246 -15.11 52.09 -20.85
CA PRO A 246 -14.77 53.31 -21.55
C PRO A 246 -15.64 54.49 -21.02
N ARG A 247 -14.98 55.57 -20.62
CA ARG A 247 -15.62 56.82 -20.21
C ARG A 247 -16.59 57.31 -21.30
N ARG A 248 -17.92 57.15 -21.08
CA ARG A 248 -18.95 57.77 -21.93
C ARG A 248 -18.82 59.28 -21.81
N ARG A 249 -18.38 59.96 -22.89
CA ARG A 249 -18.44 61.40 -23.08
C ARG A 249 -19.91 61.87 -23.00
N ARG A 250 -20.24 62.70 -22.01
CA ARG A 250 -21.47 63.39 -21.98
C ARG A 250 -21.50 64.36 -23.18
N LYS A 251 -22.42 64.15 -24.12
CA LYS A 251 -22.76 65.16 -25.13
C LYS A 251 -23.59 66.29 -24.42
N SER A 252 -23.05 67.48 -24.44
CA SER A 252 -23.77 68.67 -24.08
C SER A 252 -24.79 68.96 -25.17
N THR A 253 -26.09 68.93 -24.87
CA THR A 253 -27.16 69.50 -25.68
C THR A 253 -27.21 70.95 -25.36
N ALA A 254 -26.76 71.81 -26.31
CA ALA A 254 -27.04 73.22 -26.34
C ALA A 254 -28.46 73.39 -26.90
N LEU A 255 -29.30 74.09 -26.18
CA LEU A 255 -30.59 74.61 -26.60
C LEU A 255 -30.38 75.92 -27.42
N VAL A 256 -31.02 75.99 -28.58
CA VAL A 256 -31.52 77.20 -29.18
C VAL A 256 -33.01 77.06 -29.32
#